data_e08dba0ff14bf7d7e1806920394de4b1
#
_entry.id   e08dba0ff14bf7d7e1806920394de4b1
#
_cell.length_a   1.000
_cell.length_b   1.000
_cell.length_c   1.000
_cell.angle_alpha   90.00
_cell.angle_beta   90.00
_cell.angle_gamma   90.00
#
_symmetry.space_group_name_H-M   'P 1'
#
loop_
_entity.id
_entity.type
_entity.pdbx_description
1 polymer ?
#
loop_
_entity_poly.entity_id
_entity_poly.type
_entity_poly.pdbx_seq_one_letter_code
_entity_poly.pdbx_strand_id
1 'polypeptide(L)'
;FPMSIYDNVAYGPRTHGVRARAKLDDIVERSLRGAAIWDEVKDRLKKSALGLSGGQQQRLCIARALANEPEVLLMDESTSALDPISTSKIEELAIELKKRYTIVIVTHNMQQALRISDRTAFFLLGELIEYDDTERIFSTPSQKKTEDYITGRFG
;
A
#
# COMPACT_ATOMS: atom_id res chain seq x y z
N PHE A 1 12.62 2.32 -7.81
CA PHE A 1 13.97 2.14 -8.34
C PHE A 1 14.32 3.29 -9.29
N PRO A 2 15.63 3.64 -9.46
CA PRO A 2 16.10 4.68 -10.37
C PRO A 2 16.02 4.20 -11.85
N MET A 3 14.83 3.82 -12.27
CA MET A 3 14.49 3.31 -13.59
C MET A 3 13.36 4.13 -14.20
N SER A 4 13.00 3.84 -15.45
CA SER A 4 11.78 4.39 -16.03
C SER A 4 10.52 3.91 -15.28
N ILE A 5 9.41 4.63 -15.46
CA ILE A 5 8.12 4.21 -14.90
C ILE A 5 7.76 2.81 -15.41
N TYR A 6 7.92 2.58 -16.71
CA TYR A 6 7.68 1.30 -17.34
C TYR A 6 8.55 0.18 -16.75
N ASP A 7 9.86 0.41 -16.65
CA ASP A 7 10.78 -0.62 -16.17
C ASP A 7 10.61 -0.96 -14.70
N ASN A 8 10.14 -0.01 -13.89
CA ASN A 8 9.77 -0.28 -12.49
C ASN A 8 8.67 -1.35 -12.41
N VAL A 9 7.62 -1.21 -13.23
CA VAL A 9 6.47 -2.16 -13.21
C VAL A 9 6.84 -3.46 -13.91
N ALA A 10 7.54 -3.39 -15.04
CA ALA A 10 7.93 -4.57 -15.83
C ALA A 10 9.06 -5.40 -15.16
N TYR A 11 9.68 -4.91 -14.10
CA TYR A 11 10.83 -5.56 -13.48
C TYR A 11 10.52 -6.99 -13.00
N GLY A 12 9.50 -7.13 -12.14
CA GLY A 12 9.09 -8.43 -11.61
C GLY A 12 8.71 -9.44 -12.73
N PRO A 13 7.76 -9.09 -13.61
CA PRO A 13 7.40 -9.97 -14.73
C PRO A 13 8.59 -10.41 -15.60
N ARG A 14 9.54 -9.51 -15.87
CA ARG A 14 10.77 -9.87 -16.62
C ARG A 14 11.64 -10.87 -15.86
N THR A 15 11.82 -10.69 -14.56
CA THR A 15 12.60 -11.63 -13.73
C THR A 15 11.93 -13.00 -13.62
N HIS A 16 10.60 -13.03 -13.72
CA HIS A 16 9.80 -14.27 -13.81
C HIS A 16 9.68 -14.83 -15.24
N GLY A 17 10.50 -14.33 -16.17
CA GLY A 17 10.65 -14.94 -17.51
C GLY A 17 9.69 -14.42 -18.58
N VAL A 18 8.88 -13.39 -18.32
CA VAL A 18 8.03 -12.78 -19.36
C VAL A 18 8.92 -12.01 -20.34
N ARG A 19 9.03 -12.51 -21.58
CA ARG A 19 9.89 -11.93 -22.65
C ARG A 19 9.10 -11.20 -23.72
N ALA A 20 7.85 -11.62 -23.96
CA ALA A 20 7.01 -11.05 -25.00
C ALA A 20 6.64 -9.59 -24.69
N ARG A 21 7.03 -8.66 -25.61
CA ARG A 21 6.80 -7.22 -25.42
C ARG A 21 5.34 -6.88 -25.23
N ALA A 22 4.45 -7.42 -26.06
CA ALA A 22 3.02 -7.15 -25.96
C ALA A 22 2.44 -7.59 -24.60
N LYS A 23 2.92 -8.73 -24.05
CA LYS A 23 2.49 -9.20 -22.72
C LYS A 23 2.99 -8.28 -21.61
N LEU A 24 4.22 -7.77 -21.73
CA LEU A 24 4.75 -6.79 -20.77
C LEU A 24 3.97 -5.47 -20.82
N ASP A 25 3.64 -4.99 -22.01
CA ASP A 25 2.88 -3.75 -22.20
C ASP A 25 1.49 -3.87 -21.55
N ASP A 26 0.79 -5.00 -21.73
CA ASP A 26 -0.49 -5.30 -21.08
C ASP A 26 -0.37 -5.35 -19.55
N ILE A 27 0.63 -6.06 -19.02
CA ILE A 27 0.87 -6.14 -17.58
C ILE A 27 1.13 -4.74 -16.99
N VAL A 28 1.97 -3.94 -17.64
CA VAL A 28 2.32 -2.60 -17.18
C VAL A 28 1.09 -1.70 -17.17
N GLU A 29 0.30 -1.65 -18.23
CA GLU A 29 -0.91 -0.84 -18.30
C GLU A 29 -1.91 -1.29 -17.23
N ARG A 30 -2.23 -2.57 -17.15
CA ARG A 30 -3.17 -3.13 -16.17
C ARG A 30 -2.75 -2.80 -14.73
N SER A 31 -1.46 -2.93 -14.43
CA SER A 31 -0.94 -2.67 -13.08
C SER A 31 -0.98 -1.18 -12.71
N LEU A 32 -0.65 -0.30 -13.66
CA LEU A 32 -0.73 1.15 -13.46
C LEU A 32 -2.19 1.63 -13.31
N ARG A 33 -3.14 1.02 -14.03
CA ARG A 33 -4.58 1.25 -13.86
C ARG A 33 -5.04 0.73 -12.48
N GLY A 34 -4.63 -0.48 -12.11
CA GLY A 34 -4.93 -1.05 -10.80
C GLY A 34 -4.42 -0.24 -9.63
N ALA A 35 -3.34 0.52 -9.80
CA ALA A 35 -2.77 1.44 -8.83
C ALA A 35 -3.27 2.89 -8.99
N ALA A 36 -4.32 3.13 -9.80
CA ALA A 36 -4.94 4.44 -10.05
C ALA A 36 -3.94 5.55 -10.44
N ILE A 37 -2.92 5.23 -11.26
CA ILE A 37 -1.89 6.18 -11.70
C ILE A 37 -1.75 6.26 -13.23
N TRP A 38 -2.38 5.38 -13.97
CA TRP A 38 -2.22 5.28 -15.44
C TRP A 38 -2.37 6.62 -16.16
N ASP A 39 -3.47 7.33 -15.91
CA ASP A 39 -3.78 8.56 -16.64
C ASP A 39 -2.79 9.71 -16.35
N GLU A 40 -2.09 9.64 -15.22
CA GLU A 40 -1.06 10.61 -14.86
C GLU A 40 0.29 10.32 -15.52
N VAL A 41 0.54 9.07 -15.97
CA VAL A 41 1.88 8.65 -16.42
C VAL A 41 1.95 8.03 -17.81
N LYS A 42 0.82 7.72 -18.45
CA LYS A 42 0.74 6.99 -19.74
C LYS A 42 1.57 7.62 -20.86
N ASP A 43 1.67 8.96 -20.90
CA ASP A 43 2.42 9.69 -21.93
C ASP A 43 3.92 9.84 -21.60
N ARG A 44 4.36 9.35 -20.43
CA ARG A 44 5.75 9.47 -19.96
C ARG A 44 6.35 8.20 -19.37
N LEU A 45 5.86 7.03 -19.78
CA LEU A 45 6.30 5.73 -19.25
C LEU A 45 7.80 5.49 -19.35
N LYS A 46 8.47 6.07 -20.33
CA LYS A 46 9.93 5.98 -20.52
C LYS A 46 10.74 6.99 -19.69
N LYS A 47 10.08 7.92 -19.01
CA LYS A 47 10.75 8.89 -18.13
C LYS A 47 11.13 8.25 -16.80
N SER A 48 12.14 8.82 -16.15
CA SER A 48 12.58 8.37 -14.82
C SER A 48 11.45 8.47 -13.79
N ALA A 49 11.26 7.42 -13.00
CA ALA A 49 10.32 7.39 -11.88
C ALA A 49 10.69 8.35 -10.74
N LEU A 50 11.97 8.76 -10.66
CA LEU A 50 12.43 9.73 -9.65
C LEU A 50 11.83 11.13 -9.83
N GLY A 51 11.34 11.46 -11.03
CA GLY A 51 10.65 12.72 -11.29
C GLY A 51 9.17 12.75 -10.93
N LEU A 52 8.64 11.68 -10.32
CA LEU A 52 7.27 11.61 -9.81
C LEU A 52 7.16 12.25 -8.43
N SER A 53 5.98 12.78 -8.07
CA SER A 53 5.68 13.20 -6.69
C SER A 53 5.70 12.00 -5.73
N GLY A 54 5.83 12.25 -4.42
CA GLY A 54 5.85 11.18 -3.41
C GLY A 54 4.65 10.25 -3.49
N GLY A 55 3.44 10.79 -3.60
CA GLY A 55 2.21 10.00 -3.76
C GLY A 55 2.15 9.22 -5.08
N GLN A 56 2.71 9.78 -6.17
CA GLN A 56 2.84 9.05 -7.44
C GLN A 56 3.86 7.93 -7.34
N GLN A 57 5.00 8.15 -6.68
CA GLN A 57 6.01 7.12 -6.45
C GLN A 57 5.43 5.96 -5.63
N GLN A 58 4.65 6.27 -4.61
CA GLN A 58 4.02 5.24 -3.78
C GLN A 58 3.00 4.40 -4.57
N ARG A 59 2.13 5.04 -5.38
CA ARG A 59 1.23 4.30 -6.27
C ARG A 59 1.98 3.51 -7.34
N LEU A 60 3.13 3.99 -7.81
CA LEU A 60 4.01 3.22 -8.69
C LEU A 60 4.59 1.98 -7.97
N CYS A 61 4.95 2.08 -6.69
CA CYS A 61 5.38 0.93 -5.90
C CYS A 61 4.26 -0.11 -5.77
N ILE A 62 3.02 0.34 -5.57
CA ILE A 62 1.85 -0.56 -5.56
C ILE A 62 1.67 -1.22 -6.95
N ALA A 63 1.72 -0.44 -8.05
CA ALA A 63 1.65 -1.00 -9.40
C ALA A 63 2.72 -2.07 -9.66
N ARG A 64 3.95 -1.83 -9.22
CA ARG A 64 5.05 -2.80 -9.32
C ARG A 64 4.77 -4.09 -8.55
N ALA A 65 4.14 -4.02 -7.38
CA ALA A 65 3.72 -5.19 -6.63
C ALA A 65 2.60 -5.94 -7.35
N LEU A 66 1.56 -5.23 -7.81
CA LEU A 66 0.42 -5.79 -8.53
C LEU A 66 0.81 -6.51 -9.84
N ALA A 67 1.90 -6.07 -10.49
CA ALA A 67 2.41 -6.68 -11.72
C ALA A 67 2.82 -8.16 -11.55
N ASN A 68 3.06 -8.60 -10.31
CA ASN A 68 3.39 -9.98 -9.97
C ASN A 68 2.17 -10.81 -9.55
N GLU A 69 0.95 -10.25 -9.63
CA GLU A 69 -0.31 -10.89 -9.24
C GLU A 69 -0.25 -11.54 -7.85
N PRO A 70 0.09 -10.78 -6.78
CA PRO A 70 0.28 -11.33 -5.45
C PRO A 70 -1.06 -11.78 -4.85
N GLU A 71 -1.04 -12.81 -4.00
CA GLU A 71 -2.19 -13.16 -3.14
C GLU A 71 -2.30 -12.21 -1.93
N VAL A 72 -1.15 -11.77 -1.44
CA VAL A 72 -1.03 -10.86 -0.29
C VAL A 72 -0.20 -9.65 -0.67
N LEU A 73 -0.72 -8.46 -0.43
CA LEU A 73 -0.02 -7.18 -0.61
C LEU A 73 0.43 -6.64 0.75
N LEU A 74 1.74 -6.48 0.92
CA LEU A 74 2.33 -5.91 2.13
C LEU A 74 2.61 -4.43 1.92
N MET A 75 2.14 -3.58 2.82
CA MET A 75 2.32 -2.13 2.79
C MET A 75 2.90 -1.68 4.13
N ASP A 76 4.19 -1.32 4.12
CA ASP A 76 4.89 -0.87 5.31
C ASP A 76 5.01 0.67 5.30
N GLU A 77 4.33 1.32 6.25
CA GLU A 77 4.27 2.78 6.43
C GLU A 77 4.10 3.58 5.12
N SER A 78 3.26 3.09 4.22
CA SER A 78 3.14 3.57 2.84
C SER A 78 2.66 5.02 2.70
N THR A 79 2.28 5.68 3.79
CA THR A 79 1.76 7.06 3.80
C THR A 79 2.51 8.00 4.74
N SER A 80 3.52 7.52 5.49
CA SER A 80 4.18 8.27 6.56
C SER A 80 4.86 9.57 6.11
N ALA A 81 5.32 9.63 4.86
CA ALA A 81 6.00 10.80 4.27
C ALA A 81 5.15 11.56 3.25
N LEU A 82 3.83 11.33 3.22
CA LEU A 82 2.92 11.93 2.25
C LEU A 82 2.11 13.08 2.84
N ASP A 83 1.73 14.01 1.97
CA ASP A 83 0.73 15.02 2.29
C ASP A 83 -0.68 14.41 2.46
N PRO A 84 -1.62 15.10 3.14
CA PRO A 84 -2.96 14.54 3.40
C PRO A 84 -3.75 14.12 2.15
N ILE A 85 -3.60 14.84 1.04
CA ILE A 85 -4.31 14.52 -0.21
C ILE A 85 -3.75 13.23 -0.82
N SER A 86 -2.43 13.10 -0.84
CA SER A 86 -1.77 11.87 -1.31
C SER A 86 -2.09 10.68 -0.40
N THR A 87 -2.15 10.90 0.91
CA THR A 87 -2.55 9.87 1.89
C THR A 87 -3.96 9.37 1.61
N SER A 88 -4.95 10.26 1.45
CA SER A 88 -6.34 9.89 1.11
C SER A 88 -6.41 9.02 -0.14
N LYS A 89 -5.66 9.37 -1.19
CA LYS A 89 -5.62 8.59 -2.44
C LYS A 89 -5.08 7.17 -2.22
N ILE A 90 -4.08 7.00 -1.35
CA ILE A 90 -3.54 5.66 -1.01
C ILE A 90 -4.55 4.87 -0.17
N GLU A 91 -5.24 5.52 0.77
CA GLU A 91 -6.28 4.87 1.58
C GLU A 91 -7.45 4.40 0.72
N GLU A 92 -7.96 5.26 -0.17
CA GLU A 92 -9.01 4.92 -1.15
C GLU A 92 -8.58 3.74 -2.04
N LEU A 93 -7.34 3.77 -2.51
CA LEU A 93 -6.76 2.69 -3.31
C LEU A 93 -6.69 1.38 -2.51
N ALA A 94 -6.27 1.42 -1.25
CA ALA A 94 -6.23 0.24 -0.38
C ALA A 94 -7.63 -0.35 -0.16
N ILE A 95 -8.65 0.50 0.07
CA ILE A 95 -10.05 0.08 0.19
C ILE A 95 -10.56 -0.60 -1.09
N GLU A 96 -10.17 -0.11 -2.26
CA GLU A 96 -10.55 -0.75 -3.52
C GLU A 96 -9.81 -2.08 -3.75
N LEU A 97 -8.51 -2.10 -3.45
CA LEU A 97 -7.68 -3.29 -3.63
C LEU A 97 -8.05 -4.43 -2.67
N LYS A 98 -8.52 -4.15 -1.44
CA LYS A 98 -8.91 -5.20 -0.48
C LYS A 98 -10.08 -6.06 -0.95
N LYS A 99 -10.83 -5.62 -1.97
CA LYS A 99 -11.88 -6.43 -2.62
C LYS A 99 -11.31 -7.61 -3.41
N ARG A 100 -10.03 -7.59 -3.74
CA ARG A 100 -9.37 -8.56 -4.62
C ARG A 100 -8.13 -9.20 -4.01
N TYR A 101 -7.50 -8.54 -3.06
CA TYR A 101 -6.24 -8.95 -2.42
C TYR A 101 -6.37 -8.97 -0.91
N THR A 102 -5.67 -9.87 -0.25
CA THR A 102 -5.40 -9.73 1.18
C THR A 102 -4.35 -8.66 1.36
N ILE A 103 -4.66 -7.60 2.13
CA ILE A 103 -3.71 -6.50 2.37
C ILE A 103 -3.30 -6.50 3.83
N VAL A 104 -2.00 -6.47 4.07
CA VAL A 104 -1.40 -6.27 5.39
C VAL A 104 -0.71 -4.92 5.40
N ILE A 105 -1.16 -4.01 6.27
CA ILE A 105 -0.61 -2.66 6.39
C ILE A 105 0.02 -2.50 7.76
N VAL A 106 1.28 -2.04 7.78
CA VAL A 106 1.94 -1.55 8.99
C VAL A 106 1.81 -0.03 9.02
N THR A 107 1.28 0.51 10.10
CA THR A 107 1.15 1.95 10.30
C THR A 107 1.22 2.30 11.79
N HIS A 108 1.80 3.43 12.12
CA HIS A 108 1.72 4.03 13.44
C HIS A 108 0.54 5.02 13.55
N ASN A 109 -0.21 5.24 12.47
CA ASN A 109 -1.36 6.14 12.44
C ASN A 109 -2.65 5.36 12.75
N MET A 110 -3.10 5.45 14.01
CA MET A 110 -4.31 4.80 14.50
C MET A 110 -5.57 5.19 13.71
N GLN A 111 -5.67 6.47 13.31
CA GLN A 111 -6.82 6.94 12.55
C GLN A 111 -6.87 6.33 11.15
N GLN A 112 -5.71 6.08 10.54
CA GLN A 112 -5.61 5.35 9.29
C GLN A 112 -6.07 3.89 9.48
N ALA A 113 -5.54 3.19 10.49
CA ALA A 113 -5.96 1.82 10.78
C ALA A 113 -7.48 1.72 10.97
N LEU A 114 -8.07 2.64 11.75
CA LEU A 114 -9.52 2.68 11.99
C LEU A 114 -10.33 2.86 10.70
N ARG A 115 -9.84 3.68 9.74
CA ARG A 115 -10.59 3.96 8.52
C ARG A 115 -10.57 2.84 7.49
N ILE A 116 -9.44 2.10 7.38
CA ILE A 116 -9.22 1.23 6.20
C ILE A 116 -9.13 -0.25 6.52
N SER A 117 -8.84 -0.65 7.77
CA SER A 117 -8.66 -2.05 8.12
C SER A 117 -9.94 -2.70 8.65
N ASP A 118 -10.11 -3.98 8.38
CA ASP A 118 -11.20 -4.81 8.90
C ASP A 118 -10.77 -5.41 10.25
N ARG A 119 -9.49 -5.80 10.37
CA ARG A 119 -8.89 -6.32 11.59
C ARG A 119 -7.60 -5.61 11.91
N THR A 120 -7.32 -5.43 13.20
CA THR A 120 -6.13 -4.74 13.68
C THR A 120 -5.36 -5.61 14.67
N ALA A 121 -4.05 -5.68 14.47
CA ALA A 121 -3.10 -6.28 15.39
C ALA A 121 -2.28 -5.17 16.05
N PHE A 122 -2.36 -5.07 17.37
CA PHE A 122 -1.56 -4.11 18.13
C PHE A 122 -0.29 -4.78 18.65
N PHE A 123 0.86 -4.26 18.20
CA PHE A 123 2.19 -4.68 18.63
C PHE A 123 2.83 -3.64 19.54
N LEU A 124 3.48 -4.09 20.61
CA LEU A 124 4.26 -3.24 21.50
C LEU A 124 5.58 -3.95 21.82
N LEU A 125 6.71 -3.29 21.57
CA LEU A 125 8.06 -3.80 21.82
C LEU A 125 8.30 -5.22 21.24
N GLY A 126 7.74 -5.50 20.07
CA GLY A 126 7.89 -6.78 19.37
C GLY A 126 6.90 -7.87 19.81
N GLU A 127 6.04 -7.60 20.80
CA GLU A 127 5.01 -8.53 21.26
C GLU A 127 3.64 -8.18 20.67
N LEU A 128 2.90 -9.19 20.21
CA LEU A 128 1.50 -9.04 19.84
C LEU A 128 0.67 -8.93 21.13
N ILE A 129 0.13 -7.76 21.38
CA ILE A 129 -0.66 -7.47 22.58
C ILE A 129 -2.14 -7.84 22.38
N GLU A 130 -2.70 -7.46 21.23
CA GLU A 130 -4.11 -7.72 20.93
C GLU A 130 -4.32 -7.85 19.42
N TYR A 131 -5.28 -8.72 19.03
CA TYR A 131 -5.70 -8.89 17.65
C TYR A 131 -7.20 -9.17 17.60
N ASP A 132 -7.98 -8.26 17.02
CA ASP A 132 -9.42 -8.39 16.90
C ASP A 132 -9.96 -7.57 15.71
N ASP A 133 -11.27 -7.54 15.55
CA ASP A 133 -11.92 -6.62 14.62
C ASP A 133 -11.56 -5.17 14.96
N THR A 134 -11.29 -4.37 13.93
CA THR A 134 -10.78 -3.01 14.11
C THR A 134 -11.71 -2.17 15.00
N GLU A 135 -13.02 -2.23 14.75
CA GLU A 135 -14.00 -1.49 15.55
C GLU A 135 -13.89 -1.85 17.05
N ARG A 136 -13.69 -3.12 17.36
CA ARG A 136 -13.57 -3.60 18.75
C ARG A 136 -12.27 -3.13 19.40
N ILE A 137 -11.15 -3.23 18.68
CA ILE A 137 -9.85 -2.72 19.16
C ILE A 137 -9.93 -1.25 19.55
N PHE A 138 -10.62 -0.44 18.75
CA PHE A 138 -10.69 1.02 18.98
C PHE A 138 -11.82 1.48 19.90
N SER A 139 -12.86 0.68 20.12
CA SER A 139 -13.99 1.06 20.98
C SER A 139 -13.95 0.42 22.37
N THR A 140 -13.64 -0.87 22.44
CA THR A 140 -13.68 -1.69 23.66
C THR A 140 -12.54 -2.71 23.70
N PRO A 141 -11.27 -2.25 23.71
CA PRO A 141 -10.12 -3.17 23.74
C PRO A 141 -10.14 -4.04 24.98
N SER A 142 -9.73 -5.29 24.85
CA SER A 142 -9.67 -6.25 25.95
C SER A 142 -8.40 -6.14 26.79
N GLN A 143 -7.36 -5.48 26.22
CA GLN A 143 -6.06 -5.33 26.86
C GLN A 143 -5.86 -3.90 27.33
N LYS A 144 -5.46 -3.73 28.60
CA LYS A 144 -5.18 -2.43 29.19
C LYS A 144 -4.10 -1.66 28.41
N LYS A 145 -3.07 -2.35 27.93
CA LYS A 145 -2.01 -1.74 27.11
C LYS A 145 -2.56 -1.14 25.81
N THR A 146 -3.53 -1.80 25.18
CA THR A 146 -4.20 -1.29 23.97
C THR A 146 -5.02 -0.04 24.29
N GLU A 147 -5.80 -0.08 25.37
CA GLU A 147 -6.59 1.07 25.84
C GLU A 147 -5.70 2.29 26.15
N ASP A 148 -4.59 2.08 26.86
CA ASP A 148 -3.65 3.13 27.22
C ASP A 148 -2.99 3.74 25.96
N TYR A 149 -2.69 2.90 24.95
CA TYR A 149 -2.16 3.38 23.67
C TYR A 149 -3.17 4.25 22.92
N ILE A 150 -4.40 3.77 22.77
CA ILE A 150 -5.45 4.47 22.02
C ILE A 150 -5.82 5.80 22.69
N THR A 151 -5.83 5.81 24.03
CA THR A 151 -6.18 7.02 24.83
C THR A 151 -5.01 7.97 25.07
N GLY A 152 -3.80 7.64 24.56
CA GLY A 152 -2.60 8.46 24.75
C GLY A 152 -2.08 8.48 26.21
N ARG A 153 -2.42 7.48 27.01
CA ARG A 153 -2.05 7.36 28.42
C ARG A 153 -0.78 6.52 28.63
N PHE A 154 0.11 6.50 27.65
CA PHE A 154 1.43 5.91 27.82
C PHE A 154 2.27 6.80 28.75
N GLY A 155 2.49 6.34 29.95
CA GLY A 155 3.38 6.92 30.92
C GLY A 155 4.06 5.82 31.72
#